data_79c961259722957d8161376864a19480
#
_entry.id   79c961259722957d8161376864a19480
#
_cell.length_a   1.000
_cell.length_b   1.000
_cell.length_c   1.000
_cell.angle_alpha   90.00
_cell.angle_beta   90.00
_cell.angle_gamma   90.00
#
_symmetry.space_group_name_H-M   'P 1'
#
loop_
_entity.id
_entity.type
_entity.pdbx_description
1 polymer ?
#
loop_
_entity_poly.entity_id
_entity_poly.type
_entity_poly.pdbx_seq_one_letter_code
_entity_poly.pdbx_strand_id
1 'polypeptide(L)'
;MKQIYSILILSLIFSIKGFAQGGVIILEGNYQGKNLYVQNPFGSGGVGFCVTEVLVNGNITTDETNSSAFEIDFKPHKLAIGEKVEIKIKHKEDCKPKVLNSEVLKPKSTFEVIVMTVDKDGTVKWSTKSETGKLAFAVEQFRWNKWVKVGEVDGVGTPATNNYTFKIVPHSGANQIRVRQTDYSGQPRLSKAVSFTSDVPDIAFAPIKVSKDISFVAGDKPFETMYEIYDQYGNVVKRGFGSTVDASNLAKGGYFLNYDNKMGEFIKK
;
A
#
# COMPACT_ATOMS: atom_id res chain seq x y z
N MET A 1 36.62 -10.11 79.63
CA MET A 1 36.19 -8.75 79.21
C MET A 1 36.10 -8.73 77.70
N LYS A 2 34.94 -8.82 77.11
CA LYS A 2 34.69 -8.74 75.68
C LYS A 2 34.00 -7.42 75.39
N GLN A 3 34.67 -6.51 74.69
CA GLN A 3 34.15 -5.26 74.22
C GLN A 3 33.33 -5.53 72.92
N ILE A 4 32.07 -5.16 72.93
CA ILE A 4 31.17 -5.19 71.78
C ILE A 4 31.24 -3.82 71.14
N TYR A 5 31.82 -3.69 69.94
CA TYR A 5 31.73 -2.47 69.12
C TYR A 5 30.40 -2.45 68.37
N SER A 6 29.54 -1.54 68.70
CA SER A 6 28.27 -1.26 68.00
C SER A 6 28.58 -0.38 66.81
N ILE A 7 28.50 -0.96 65.58
CA ILE A 7 28.68 -0.18 64.31
C ILE A 7 27.30 0.39 63.95
N LEU A 8 27.21 1.72 64.08
CA LEU A 8 26.04 2.48 63.65
C LEU A 8 26.12 2.70 62.11
N ILE A 9 25.32 1.92 61.34
CA ILE A 9 25.21 2.08 59.90
C ILE A 9 24.21 3.21 59.65
N LEU A 10 24.76 4.40 59.29
CA LEU A 10 24.00 5.56 58.83
C LEU A 10 23.54 5.30 57.39
N SER A 11 22.31 4.83 57.16
CA SER A 11 21.75 4.64 55.85
C SER A 11 21.40 6.00 55.21
N LEU A 12 22.26 6.46 54.29
CA LEU A 12 22.03 7.63 53.48
C LEU A 12 20.95 7.29 52.43
N ILE A 13 19.69 7.68 52.66
CA ILE A 13 18.60 7.54 51.71
C ILE A 13 18.82 8.58 50.62
N PHE A 14 19.46 8.19 49.52
CA PHE A 14 19.47 8.97 48.28
C PHE A 14 18.06 8.93 47.68
N SER A 15 17.27 9.98 47.87
CA SER A 15 16.04 10.22 47.12
C SER A 15 16.43 10.48 45.67
N ILE A 16 16.43 9.44 44.85
CA ILE A 16 16.48 9.56 43.39
C ILE A 16 15.17 10.22 42.99
N LYS A 17 15.19 11.54 42.75
CA LYS A 17 14.12 12.20 42.01
C LYS A 17 14.14 11.60 40.61
N GLY A 18 13.24 10.65 40.36
CA GLY A 18 12.97 10.18 39.02
C GLY A 18 12.58 11.41 38.18
N PHE A 19 13.38 11.76 37.22
CA PHE A 19 12.93 12.69 36.20
C PHE A 19 11.78 11.99 35.45
N ALA A 20 10.57 12.50 35.63
CA ALA A 20 9.43 12.06 34.84
C ALA A 20 9.79 12.26 33.37
N GLN A 21 9.97 11.17 32.65
CA GLN A 21 10.31 11.19 31.23
C GLN A 21 8.99 11.38 30.49
N GLY A 22 8.74 12.60 30.02
CA GLY A 22 7.54 12.96 29.28
C GLY A 22 7.28 12.05 28.09
N GLY A 23 6.05 11.99 27.61
CA GLY A 23 5.66 11.21 26.45
C GLY A 23 6.17 11.81 25.14
N VAL A 24 6.25 10.98 24.10
CA VAL A 24 6.59 11.41 22.74
C VAL A 24 5.55 10.87 21.76
N ILE A 25 4.99 11.74 20.94
CA ILE A 25 4.19 11.33 19.76
C ILE A 25 5.10 11.37 18.56
N ILE A 26 5.19 10.27 17.82
CA ILE A 26 5.95 10.18 16.58
C ILE A 26 4.96 10.03 15.43
N LEU A 27 5.12 10.88 14.41
CA LEU A 27 4.40 10.81 13.14
C LEU A 27 5.40 10.66 12.01
N GLU A 28 5.12 9.74 11.10
CA GLU A 28 5.92 9.52 9.90
C GLU A 28 5.03 9.61 8.67
N GLY A 29 5.57 10.13 7.58
CA GLY A 29 4.85 10.22 6.32
C GLY A 29 5.65 10.90 5.23
N ASN A 30 4.93 11.50 4.29
CA ASN A 30 5.50 12.26 3.19
C ASN A 30 4.91 13.67 3.18
N TYR A 31 5.76 14.67 3.02
CA TYR A 31 5.30 16.06 2.92
C TYR A 31 4.42 16.27 1.69
N GLN A 32 3.20 16.80 1.88
CA GLN A 32 2.20 17.03 0.85
C GLN A 32 1.89 18.52 0.64
N GLY A 33 2.81 19.41 1.04
CA GLY A 33 2.61 20.86 0.93
C GLY A 33 1.63 21.46 1.94
N LYS A 34 1.34 20.75 3.03
CA LYS A 34 0.42 21.20 4.08
C LYS A 34 1.04 21.04 5.45
N ASN A 35 0.70 21.96 6.34
CA ASN A 35 1.15 21.96 7.74
C ASN A 35 0.27 21.06 8.63
N LEU A 36 0.82 20.67 9.79
CA LEU A 36 0.08 19.95 10.83
C LEU A 36 -0.51 20.90 11.84
N TYR A 37 -1.69 20.56 12.36
CA TYR A 37 -2.34 21.28 13.44
C TYR A 37 -2.40 20.41 14.70
N VAL A 38 -2.00 20.99 15.82
CA VAL A 38 -1.93 20.31 17.11
C VAL A 38 -2.83 21.02 18.12
N GLN A 39 -3.76 20.28 18.70
CA GLN A 39 -4.48 20.69 19.89
C GLN A 39 -3.58 20.40 21.11
N ASN A 40 -3.30 21.41 21.90
CA ASN A 40 -2.33 21.40 22.98
C ASN A 40 -2.98 21.78 24.30
N PRO A 41 -3.49 20.81 25.08
CA PRO A 41 -4.14 21.11 26.34
C PRO A 41 -3.17 21.67 27.39
N PHE A 42 -3.68 22.27 28.44
CA PHE A 42 -2.88 22.56 29.62
C PHE A 42 -2.42 21.28 30.31
N GLY A 43 -1.21 21.31 30.87
CA GLY A 43 -0.76 20.25 31.77
C GLY A 43 -1.68 20.15 33.00
N SER A 44 -1.92 18.94 33.51
CA SER A 44 -2.81 18.70 34.65
C SER A 44 -2.33 19.36 35.94
N GLY A 45 -1.05 19.68 36.04
CA GLY A 45 -0.46 20.49 37.12
C GLY A 45 -0.80 21.98 37.06
N GLY A 46 -1.59 22.44 36.07
CA GLY A 46 -2.04 23.84 35.94
C GLY A 46 -0.95 24.84 35.53
N VAL A 47 0.23 24.35 35.14
CA VAL A 47 1.36 25.20 34.71
C VAL A 47 1.72 24.92 33.28
N GLY A 48 1.43 25.86 32.38
CA GLY A 48 1.78 25.83 30.96
C GLY A 48 1.08 24.72 30.15
N PHE A 49 1.31 24.75 28.86
CA PHE A 49 0.73 23.78 27.91
C PHE A 49 1.47 22.44 27.93
N CYS A 50 0.87 21.44 27.34
CA CYS A 50 1.30 20.04 27.36
C CYS A 50 2.57 19.79 26.55
N VAL A 51 2.64 20.35 25.32
CA VAL A 51 3.80 20.19 24.44
C VAL A 51 4.99 20.96 24.97
N THR A 52 6.15 20.31 25.00
CA THR A 52 7.40 20.89 25.47
C THR A 52 8.38 21.17 24.34
N GLU A 53 8.33 20.38 23.27
CA GLU A 53 9.24 20.52 22.13
C GLU A 53 8.65 19.80 20.90
N VAL A 54 8.89 20.35 19.73
CA VAL A 54 8.56 19.72 18.42
C VAL A 54 9.83 19.64 17.58
N LEU A 55 10.04 18.47 16.98
CA LEU A 55 11.13 18.25 16.04
C LEU A 55 10.57 17.79 14.68
N VAL A 56 11.15 18.31 13.62
CA VAL A 56 10.92 17.87 12.24
C VAL A 56 12.24 17.37 11.68
N ASN A 57 12.29 16.10 11.29
CA ASN A 57 13.50 15.41 10.83
C ASN A 57 14.70 15.62 11.79
N GLY A 58 14.42 15.56 13.10
CA GLY A 58 15.42 15.74 14.16
C GLY A 58 15.81 17.19 14.47
N ASN A 59 15.33 18.18 13.73
CA ASN A 59 15.57 19.61 13.99
C ASN A 59 14.44 20.19 14.82
N ILE A 60 14.79 20.91 15.90
CA ILE A 60 13.80 21.60 16.74
C ILE A 60 13.13 22.68 15.89
N THR A 61 11.80 22.78 15.98
CA THR A 61 11.03 23.82 15.31
C THR A 61 10.97 25.10 16.12
N THR A 62 10.64 26.21 15.47
CA THR A 62 10.39 27.50 16.10
C THR A 62 8.90 27.79 16.28
N ASP A 63 8.05 26.77 16.12
CA ASP A 63 6.61 26.92 16.24
C ASP A 63 6.19 27.34 17.64
N GLU A 64 5.12 28.14 17.74
CA GLU A 64 4.59 28.64 19.00
C GLU A 64 3.84 27.52 19.75
N THR A 65 4.55 26.83 20.63
CA THR A 65 3.97 25.72 21.43
C THR A 65 3.30 26.19 22.71
N ASN A 66 3.39 27.48 23.07
CA ASN A 66 2.80 28.02 24.29
C ASN A 66 1.37 28.53 24.05
N SER A 67 0.56 27.73 23.35
CA SER A 67 -0.83 28.03 23.04
C SER A 67 -1.69 26.76 23.07
N SER A 68 -3.02 26.90 23.22
CA SER A 68 -3.96 25.78 23.28
C SER A 68 -4.10 25.00 21.97
N ALA A 69 -3.67 25.60 20.86
CA ALA A 69 -3.52 24.97 19.56
C ALA A 69 -2.42 25.71 18.78
N PHE A 70 -1.64 24.98 18.01
CA PHE A 70 -0.60 25.56 17.18
C PHE A 70 -0.43 24.77 15.88
N GLU A 71 0.25 25.40 14.93
CA GLU A 71 0.60 24.83 13.65
C GLU A 71 2.08 24.43 13.66
N ILE A 72 2.40 23.25 13.15
CA ILE A 72 3.78 22.86 12.83
C ILE A 72 4.00 23.29 11.38
N ASP A 73 4.80 24.36 11.20
CA ASP A 73 5.11 24.93 9.87
C ASP A 73 6.29 24.20 9.24
N PHE A 74 6.05 23.57 8.08
CA PHE A 74 7.11 22.88 7.33
C PHE A 74 7.93 23.80 6.41
N LYS A 75 7.53 25.03 6.16
CA LYS A 75 8.23 25.95 5.26
C LYS A 75 9.71 26.17 5.63
N PRO A 76 10.08 26.36 6.94
CA PRO A 76 11.47 26.55 7.31
C PRO A 76 12.35 25.34 6.99
N HIS A 77 11.75 24.15 6.93
CA HIS A 77 12.47 22.89 6.68
C HIS A 77 12.75 22.61 5.20
N LYS A 78 12.21 23.41 4.27
CA LYS A 78 12.45 23.36 2.81
C LYS A 78 12.21 21.97 2.21
N LEU A 79 11.22 21.24 2.70
CA LEU A 79 10.88 19.90 2.25
C LEU A 79 10.29 19.94 0.83
N ALA A 80 10.72 19.02 -0.02
CA ALA A 80 10.10 18.80 -1.32
C ALA A 80 8.79 17.99 -1.20
N ILE A 81 7.82 18.25 -2.08
CA ILE A 81 6.58 17.45 -2.13
C ILE A 81 6.94 15.96 -2.34
N GLY A 82 6.38 15.08 -1.52
CA GLY A 82 6.66 13.64 -1.54
C GLY A 82 7.88 13.22 -0.70
N GLU A 83 8.66 14.16 -0.16
CA GLU A 83 9.79 13.86 0.71
C GLU A 83 9.34 13.26 2.04
N LYS A 84 10.09 12.28 2.53
CA LYS A 84 9.82 11.67 3.85
C LYS A 84 10.00 12.70 4.95
N VAL A 85 9.09 12.67 5.91
CA VAL A 85 9.15 13.52 7.09
C VAL A 85 8.83 12.71 8.35
N GLU A 86 9.63 12.92 9.39
CA GLU A 86 9.39 12.43 10.75
C GLU A 86 9.14 13.65 11.66
N ILE A 87 8.05 13.60 12.41
CA ILE A 87 7.70 14.61 13.39
C ILE A 87 7.71 13.97 14.78
N LYS A 88 8.42 14.57 15.74
CA LYS A 88 8.39 14.17 17.15
C LYS A 88 7.83 15.29 17.98
N ILE A 89 6.74 15.03 18.68
CA ILE A 89 6.10 15.97 19.61
C ILE A 89 6.36 15.45 21.02
N LYS A 90 7.26 16.11 21.75
CA LYS A 90 7.52 15.80 23.15
C LYS A 90 6.51 16.51 24.03
N HIS A 91 5.99 15.82 25.03
CA HIS A 91 4.95 16.37 25.91
C HIS A 91 5.12 15.88 27.35
N LYS A 92 4.48 16.57 28.30
CA LYS A 92 4.43 16.17 29.70
C LYS A 92 3.67 14.84 29.85
N GLU A 93 3.98 14.08 30.92
CA GLU A 93 3.33 12.77 31.16
C GLU A 93 1.86 12.87 31.51
N ASP A 94 1.49 13.94 32.19
CA ASP A 94 0.17 14.16 32.77
C ASP A 94 -0.88 14.67 31.78
N CYS A 95 -0.52 14.84 30.51
CA CYS A 95 -1.38 15.32 29.45
C CYS A 95 -0.97 14.76 28.08
N LYS A 96 -1.90 14.77 27.12
CA LYS A 96 -1.64 14.27 25.78
C LYS A 96 -2.14 15.24 24.72
N PRO A 97 -1.27 15.82 23.89
CA PRO A 97 -1.67 16.62 22.76
C PRO A 97 -2.32 15.76 21.69
N LYS A 98 -3.14 16.36 20.83
CA LYS A 98 -3.82 15.67 19.73
C LYS A 98 -3.47 16.33 18.40
N VAL A 99 -2.93 15.54 17.46
CA VAL A 99 -2.75 15.99 16.08
C VAL A 99 -4.10 15.88 15.37
N LEU A 100 -4.56 16.98 14.77
CA LEU A 100 -5.91 17.11 14.22
C LEU A 100 -6.04 16.64 12.78
N ASN A 101 -4.94 16.67 12.00
CA ASN A 101 -4.94 16.42 10.57
C ASN A 101 -3.74 15.56 10.12
N SER A 102 -3.41 14.50 10.85
CA SER A 102 -2.26 13.63 10.53
C SER A 102 -2.31 13.02 9.12
N GLU A 103 -3.51 12.94 8.51
CA GLU A 103 -3.70 12.45 7.14
C GLU A 103 -3.02 13.32 6.08
N VAL A 104 -2.65 14.57 6.38
CA VAL A 104 -1.90 15.44 5.44
C VAL A 104 -0.50 14.93 5.14
N LEU A 105 0.03 14.00 5.94
CA LEU A 105 1.31 13.34 5.71
C LEU A 105 1.19 12.05 4.89
N LYS A 106 -0.02 11.60 4.58
CA LYS A 106 -0.24 10.40 3.80
C LYS A 106 -0.23 10.73 2.31
N PRO A 107 0.52 9.98 1.48
CA PRO A 107 0.53 10.20 0.04
C PRO A 107 -0.88 10.07 -0.54
N LYS A 108 -1.21 10.96 -1.47
CA LYS A 108 -2.42 10.89 -2.28
C LYS A 108 -2.09 10.43 -3.69
N SER A 109 -3.04 9.75 -4.32
CA SER A 109 -2.91 9.40 -5.73
C SER A 109 -3.19 10.62 -6.60
N THR A 110 -2.12 11.27 -7.07
CA THR A 110 -2.17 12.52 -7.84
C THR A 110 -1.56 12.38 -9.24
N PHE A 111 -1.03 11.19 -9.58
CA PHE A 111 -0.33 10.96 -10.84
C PHE A 111 -1.15 11.36 -12.07
N GLU A 112 -0.46 11.87 -13.05
CA GLU A 112 -0.96 12.10 -14.40
C GLU A 112 -0.13 11.28 -15.38
N VAL A 113 -0.78 10.50 -16.24
CA VAL A 113 -0.08 9.74 -17.28
C VAL A 113 0.27 10.68 -18.43
N ILE A 114 1.57 10.75 -18.77
CA ILE A 114 2.09 11.51 -19.90
C ILE A 114 1.93 10.67 -21.17
N VAL A 115 2.39 9.42 -21.11
CA VAL A 115 2.33 8.44 -22.19
C VAL A 115 2.14 7.05 -21.59
N MET A 116 1.40 6.21 -22.27
CA MET A 116 1.26 4.79 -21.97
C MET A 116 1.17 4.02 -23.28
N THR A 117 1.99 2.99 -23.42
CA THR A 117 2.06 2.11 -24.58
C THR A 117 2.14 0.65 -24.15
N VAL A 118 1.80 -0.23 -25.04
CA VAL A 118 1.97 -1.66 -24.86
C VAL A 118 2.48 -2.28 -26.17
N ASP A 119 3.57 -3.02 -26.07
CA ASP A 119 4.17 -3.73 -27.20
C ASP A 119 3.41 -5.05 -27.43
N LYS A 120 3.48 -5.61 -28.65
CA LYS A 120 2.79 -6.88 -29.00
C LYS A 120 3.17 -8.06 -28.11
N ASP A 121 4.37 -8.04 -27.55
CA ASP A 121 4.85 -9.05 -26.62
C ASP A 121 4.30 -8.92 -25.20
N GLY A 122 3.46 -7.89 -24.92
CA GLY A 122 2.87 -7.60 -23.63
C GLY A 122 3.75 -6.74 -22.73
N THR A 123 4.79 -6.07 -23.24
CA THR A 123 5.57 -5.10 -22.45
C THR A 123 4.81 -3.78 -22.39
N VAL A 124 4.30 -3.44 -21.20
CA VAL A 124 3.62 -2.19 -20.89
C VAL A 124 4.64 -1.18 -20.42
N LYS A 125 4.63 0.01 -21.00
CA LYS A 125 5.49 1.14 -20.62
C LYS A 125 4.61 2.35 -20.37
N TRP A 126 4.84 3.07 -19.27
CA TRP A 126 4.15 4.32 -19.01
C TRP A 126 5.04 5.33 -18.30
N SER A 127 4.75 6.59 -18.51
CA SER A 127 5.41 7.69 -17.82
C SER A 127 4.35 8.52 -17.11
N THR A 128 4.68 8.97 -15.92
CA THR A 128 3.81 9.82 -15.09
C THR A 128 4.52 11.10 -14.70
N LYS A 129 3.74 12.04 -14.20
CA LYS A 129 4.18 13.23 -13.45
C LYS A 129 3.24 13.47 -12.28
N SER A 130 3.59 14.43 -11.42
CA SER A 130 2.74 14.89 -10.30
C SER A 130 2.47 13.84 -9.22
N GLU A 131 3.33 12.84 -9.06
CA GLU A 131 3.24 11.92 -7.92
C GLU A 131 3.68 12.65 -6.62
N THR A 132 3.01 12.37 -5.50
CA THR A 132 3.25 13.06 -4.22
C THR A 132 3.51 12.07 -3.07
N GLY A 133 4.31 11.05 -3.33
CA GLY A 133 4.70 10.01 -2.40
C GLY A 133 4.55 8.62 -3.01
N LYS A 134 5.23 7.66 -2.42
CA LYS A 134 5.30 6.29 -2.94
C LYS A 134 3.97 5.57 -2.77
N LEU A 135 3.28 5.37 -3.89
CA LEU A 135 2.08 4.53 -3.99
C LEU A 135 2.28 3.52 -5.12
N ALA A 136 1.93 2.27 -4.88
CA ALA A 136 2.05 1.24 -5.89
C ALA A 136 1.01 1.41 -7.01
N PHE A 137 1.43 1.13 -8.24
CA PHE A 137 0.56 0.99 -9.41
C PHE A 137 0.12 -0.46 -9.55
N ALA A 138 -1.17 -0.74 -9.40
CA ALA A 138 -1.75 -1.98 -9.84
C ALA A 138 -1.86 -1.95 -11.37
N VAL A 139 -1.24 -2.90 -12.05
CA VAL A 139 -1.41 -3.11 -13.49
C VAL A 139 -2.62 -4.02 -13.68
N GLU A 140 -3.61 -3.55 -14.45
CA GLU A 140 -4.86 -4.25 -14.66
C GLU A 140 -5.03 -4.57 -16.15
N GLN A 141 -5.42 -5.81 -16.45
CA GLN A 141 -5.76 -6.30 -17.78
C GLN A 141 -7.26 -6.62 -17.81
N PHE A 142 -7.95 -6.20 -18.87
CA PHE A 142 -9.36 -6.53 -19.06
C PHE A 142 -9.49 -7.96 -19.54
N ARG A 143 -10.11 -8.81 -18.74
CA ARG A 143 -10.40 -10.22 -19.02
C ARG A 143 -11.78 -10.57 -18.47
N TRP A 144 -12.49 -11.47 -19.11
CA TRP A 144 -13.74 -12.02 -18.58
C TRP A 144 -14.74 -10.94 -18.15
N ASN A 145 -14.85 -9.87 -18.97
CA ASN A 145 -15.69 -8.69 -18.72
C ASN A 145 -15.37 -7.93 -17.42
N LYS A 146 -14.15 -8.08 -16.87
CA LYS A 146 -13.70 -7.35 -15.67
C LYS A 146 -12.23 -6.93 -15.78
N TRP A 147 -11.86 -5.92 -15.00
CA TRP A 147 -10.46 -5.54 -14.81
C TRP A 147 -9.81 -6.46 -13.77
N VAL A 148 -8.82 -7.20 -14.17
CA VAL A 148 -8.07 -8.15 -13.33
C VAL A 148 -6.70 -7.57 -13.05
N LYS A 149 -6.32 -7.45 -11.76
CA LYS A 149 -4.96 -7.08 -11.38
C LYS A 149 -4.01 -8.22 -11.79
N VAL A 150 -3.09 -7.93 -12.69
CA VAL A 150 -2.08 -8.88 -13.19
C VAL A 150 -0.70 -8.64 -12.62
N GLY A 151 -0.49 -7.51 -11.93
CA GLY A 151 0.75 -7.23 -11.23
C GLY A 151 0.74 -5.89 -10.54
N GLU A 152 1.90 -5.54 -9.98
CA GLU A 152 2.09 -4.30 -9.24
C GLU A 152 3.49 -3.75 -9.49
N VAL A 153 3.62 -2.43 -9.55
CA VAL A 153 4.89 -1.71 -9.69
C VAL A 153 4.91 -0.58 -8.67
N ASP A 154 5.96 -0.52 -7.88
CA ASP A 154 6.13 0.56 -6.90
C ASP A 154 6.28 1.92 -7.58
N GLY A 155 5.51 2.90 -7.14
CA GLY A 155 5.65 4.27 -7.58
C GLY A 155 6.92 4.92 -7.02
N VAL A 156 7.56 5.77 -7.83
CA VAL A 156 8.71 6.58 -7.40
C VAL A 156 8.27 7.64 -6.40
N GLY A 157 7.09 8.22 -6.63
CA GLY A 157 6.45 9.14 -5.68
C GLY A 157 6.97 10.56 -5.72
N THR A 158 7.61 10.99 -6.82
CA THR A 158 8.10 12.36 -7.01
C THR A 158 7.27 13.11 -8.06
N PRO A 159 7.15 14.46 -7.96
CA PRO A 159 6.42 15.26 -8.94
C PRO A 159 7.06 15.28 -10.35
N ALA A 160 8.34 14.88 -10.45
CA ALA A 160 9.07 14.81 -11.71
C ALA A 160 8.50 13.71 -12.63
N THR A 161 9.00 13.66 -13.86
CA THR A 161 8.65 12.57 -14.78
C THR A 161 9.27 11.26 -14.29
N ASN A 162 8.41 10.27 -14.04
CA ASN A 162 8.78 8.93 -13.62
C ASN A 162 8.42 7.93 -14.71
N ASN A 163 9.28 6.94 -14.96
CA ASN A 163 9.11 5.95 -16.01
C ASN A 163 8.96 4.57 -15.42
N TYR A 164 8.03 3.79 -15.95
CA TYR A 164 7.68 2.46 -15.48
C TYR A 164 7.59 1.47 -16.61
N THR A 165 7.84 0.22 -16.32
CA THR A 165 7.65 -0.90 -17.24
C THR A 165 7.12 -2.10 -16.47
N PHE A 166 6.26 -2.88 -17.12
CA PHE A 166 5.74 -4.14 -16.59
C PHE A 166 5.44 -5.11 -17.72
N LYS A 167 5.76 -6.38 -17.54
CA LYS A 167 5.48 -7.43 -18.50
C LYS A 167 4.20 -8.17 -18.10
N ILE A 168 3.15 -8.04 -18.91
CA ILE A 168 1.94 -8.86 -18.76
C ILE A 168 2.08 -10.14 -19.57
N VAL A 169 1.23 -11.13 -19.26
CA VAL A 169 0.98 -12.26 -20.13
C VAL A 169 -0.25 -11.93 -20.98
N PRO A 170 -0.10 -11.74 -22.31
CA PRO A 170 -1.25 -11.49 -23.17
C PRO A 170 -2.21 -12.69 -23.20
N HIS A 171 -3.49 -12.42 -23.38
CA HIS A 171 -4.47 -13.44 -23.80
C HIS A 171 -4.70 -13.36 -25.31
N SER A 172 -5.36 -14.33 -25.89
CA SER A 172 -5.70 -14.34 -27.31
C SER A 172 -6.55 -13.12 -27.69
N GLY A 173 -6.33 -12.60 -28.91
CA GLY A 173 -7.08 -11.49 -29.46
C GLY A 173 -6.78 -10.13 -28.86
N ALA A 174 -7.80 -9.27 -28.74
CA ALA A 174 -7.67 -7.89 -28.28
C ALA A 174 -7.51 -7.79 -26.76
N ASN A 175 -6.40 -7.20 -26.34
CA ASN A 175 -6.06 -6.94 -24.94
C ASN A 175 -6.26 -5.46 -24.60
N GLN A 176 -6.72 -5.15 -23.38
CA GLN A 176 -6.79 -3.80 -22.85
C GLN A 176 -6.08 -3.74 -21.50
N ILE A 177 -5.27 -2.71 -21.30
CA ILE A 177 -4.44 -2.55 -20.11
C ILE A 177 -4.64 -1.14 -19.57
N ARG A 178 -4.69 -1.02 -18.24
CA ARG A 178 -4.63 0.26 -17.53
C ARG A 178 -3.80 0.12 -16.27
N VAL A 179 -3.41 1.24 -15.69
CA VAL A 179 -2.82 1.29 -14.36
C VAL A 179 -3.75 2.00 -13.38
N ARG A 180 -3.73 1.55 -12.15
CA ARG A 180 -4.55 2.05 -11.05
C ARG A 180 -3.68 2.29 -9.82
N GLN A 181 -3.84 3.45 -9.20
CA GLN A 181 -3.36 3.70 -7.84
C GLN A 181 -4.55 3.88 -6.90
N THR A 182 -4.38 3.44 -5.65
CA THR A 182 -5.36 3.68 -4.58
C THR A 182 -4.60 4.21 -3.38
N ASP A 183 -4.97 5.38 -2.89
CA ASP A 183 -4.38 5.98 -1.71
C ASP A 183 -5.17 5.61 -0.44
N TYR A 184 -4.82 6.23 0.69
CA TYR A 184 -5.43 5.97 1.98
C TYR A 184 -6.94 6.28 2.04
N SER A 185 -7.47 7.06 1.09
CA SER A 185 -8.91 7.36 1.03
C SER A 185 -9.73 6.19 0.47
N GLY A 186 -9.07 5.18 -0.11
CA GLY A 186 -9.70 4.06 -0.81
C GLY A 186 -10.24 4.42 -2.20
N GLN A 187 -10.11 5.68 -2.63
CA GLN A 187 -10.56 6.10 -3.96
C GLN A 187 -9.51 5.78 -5.01
N PRO A 188 -9.86 4.99 -6.05
CA PRO A 188 -8.91 4.65 -7.10
C PRO A 188 -8.73 5.80 -8.11
N ARG A 189 -7.49 6.08 -8.47
CA ARG A 189 -7.15 6.87 -9.66
C ARG A 189 -6.73 5.94 -10.78
N LEU A 190 -7.29 6.12 -11.96
CA LEU A 190 -7.11 5.25 -13.12
C LEU A 190 -6.42 6.01 -14.26
N SER A 191 -5.58 5.30 -15.03
CA SER A 191 -5.17 5.75 -16.36
C SER A 191 -6.29 5.53 -17.38
N LYS A 192 -6.17 6.14 -18.55
CA LYS A 192 -6.85 5.65 -19.74
C LYS A 192 -6.34 4.26 -20.07
N ALA A 193 -7.19 3.41 -20.64
CA ALA A 193 -6.79 2.11 -21.14
C ALA A 193 -6.06 2.23 -22.48
N VAL A 194 -5.03 1.40 -22.68
CA VAL A 194 -4.38 1.18 -23.97
C VAL A 194 -4.72 -0.21 -24.48
N SER A 195 -4.75 -0.40 -25.79
CA SER A 195 -5.17 -1.65 -26.40
C SER A 195 -4.14 -2.14 -27.41
N PHE A 196 -4.02 -3.46 -27.54
CA PHE A 196 -3.25 -4.12 -28.59
C PHE A 196 -3.86 -5.48 -28.93
N THR A 197 -3.58 -6.00 -30.11
CA THR A 197 -3.95 -7.36 -30.49
C THR A 197 -2.70 -8.25 -30.36
N SER A 198 -2.81 -9.30 -29.56
CA SER A 198 -1.72 -10.24 -29.34
C SER A 198 -1.68 -11.32 -30.44
N ASP A 199 -0.49 -11.89 -30.63
CA ASP A 199 -0.28 -13.03 -31.51
C ASP A 199 -0.47 -14.38 -30.77
N VAL A 200 -0.99 -14.36 -29.53
CA VAL A 200 -1.36 -15.57 -28.77
C VAL A 200 -2.47 -16.30 -29.51
N PRO A 201 -2.29 -17.58 -29.83
CA PRO A 201 -3.30 -18.36 -30.51
C PRO A 201 -4.54 -18.59 -29.64
N ASP A 202 -5.62 -18.97 -30.28
CA ASP A 202 -6.86 -19.31 -29.58
C ASP A 202 -6.65 -20.52 -28.66
N ILE A 203 -7.01 -20.39 -27.39
CA ILE A 203 -6.82 -21.42 -26.35
C ILE A 203 -8.15 -22.15 -26.14
N ALA A 204 -8.07 -23.47 -26.06
CA ALA A 204 -9.16 -24.33 -25.63
C ALA A 204 -8.81 -25.07 -24.35
N PHE A 205 -9.80 -25.61 -23.66
CA PHE A 205 -9.59 -26.50 -22.53
C PHE A 205 -10.24 -27.87 -22.74
N ALA A 206 -9.65 -28.88 -22.11
CA ALA A 206 -10.17 -30.25 -22.11
C ALA A 206 -9.73 -30.97 -20.82
N PRO A 207 -10.50 -32.00 -20.38
CA PRO A 207 -11.79 -32.43 -20.86
C PRO A 207 -12.97 -31.65 -20.25
N ILE A 208 -14.16 -31.69 -20.84
CA ILE A 208 -15.39 -31.12 -20.25
C ILE A 208 -15.89 -31.95 -19.06
N LYS A 209 -15.66 -33.25 -19.04
CA LYS A 209 -15.97 -34.16 -17.93
C LYS A 209 -14.67 -34.51 -17.20
N VAL A 210 -14.41 -33.82 -16.12
CA VAL A 210 -13.13 -33.81 -15.41
C VAL A 210 -13.11 -34.84 -14.28
N SER A 211 -12.16 -35.75 -14.32
CA SER A 211 -11.85 -36.66 -13.19
C SER A 211 -10.73 -36.12 -12.32
N LYS A 212 -9.64 -35.65 -12.92
CA LYS A 212 -8.46 -35.15 -12.21
C LYS A 212 -8.01 -33.79 -12.72
N ASP A 213 -7.55 -33.70 -13.96
CA ASP A 213 -6.90 -32.54 -14.50
C ASP A 213 -7.69 -31.90 -15.64
N ILE A 214 -7.60 -30.58 -15.76
CA ILE A 214 -8.01 -29.78 -16.92
C ILE A 214 -6.74 -29.32 -17.62
N SER A 215 -6.65 -29.48 -18.93
CA SER A 215 -5.53 -29.01 -19.74
C SER A 215 -5.95 -27.86 -20.64
N PHE A 216 -5.08 -26.85 -20.80
CA PHE A 216 -5.25 -25.78 -21.76
C PHE A 216 -4.33 -26.05 -22.97
N VAL A 217 -4.86 -25.88 -24.16
CA VAL A 217 -4.15 -26.15 -25.40
C VAL A 217 -4.39 -25.06 -26.44
N ALA A 218 -3.38 -24.79 -27.25
CA ALA A 218 -3.48 -24.02 -28.48
C ALA A 218 -3.19 -24.98 -29.66
N GLY A 219 -4.25 -25.35 -30.38
CA GLY A 219 -4.19 -26.52 -31.25
C GLY A 219 -3.89 -27.78 -30.44
N ASP A 220 -2.84 -28.53 -30.78
CA ASP A 220 -2.45 -29.76 -30.08
C ASP A 220 -1.31 -29.54 -29.05
N LYS A 221 -0.90 -28.30 -28.78
CA LYS A 221 0.23 -27.99 -27.88
C LYS A 221 -0.31 -27.45 -26.55
N PRO A 222 0.25 -27.91 -25.40
CA PRO A 222 -0.03 -27.28 -24.10
C PRO A 222 0.29 -25.79 -24.13
N PHE A 223 -0.59 -24.97 -23.55
CA PHE A 223 -0.43 -23.53 -23.51
C PHE A 223 -0.78 -22.99 -22.13
N GLU A 224 0.09 -22.17 -21.57
CA GLU A 224 -0.14 -21.57 -20.25
C GLU A 224 -1.10 -20.38 -20.34
N THR A 225 -2.08 -20.35 -19.47
CA THR A 225 -3.02 -19.25 -19.37
C THR A 225 -3.44 -18.99 -17.93
N MET A 226 -3.92 -17.79 -17.66
CA MET A 226 -4.57 -17.46 -16.40
C MET A 226 -5.96 -18.08 -16.36
N TYR A 227 -6.36 -18.60 -15.20
CA TYR A 227 -7.66 -19.22 -15.01
C TYR A 227 -8.28 -18.89 -13.65
N GLU A 228 -9.61 -18.91 -13.60
CA GLU A 228 -10.43 -18.91 -12.38
C GLU A 228 -11.54 -19.94 -12.52
N ILE A 229 -11.73 -20.79 -11.49
CA ILE A 229 -12.81 -21.76 -11.43
C ILE A 229 -13.81 -21.28 -10.37
N TYR A 230 -15.07 -21.32 -10.75
CA TYR A 230 -16.19 -20.93 -9.88
C TYR A 230 -17.11 -22.13 -9.65
N ASP A 231 -17.62 -22.23 -8.43
CA ASP A 231 -18.73 -23.14 -8.13
C ASP A 231 -20.06 -22.61 -8.71
N GLN A 232 -21.13 -23.40 -8.57
CA GLN A 232 -22.46 -23.02 -9.03
C GLN A 232 -23.07 -21.80 -8.30
N TYR A 233 -22.45 -21.37 -7.18
CA TYR A 233 -22.87 -20.20 -6.40
C TYR A 233 -22.07 -18.94 -6.77
N GLY A 234 -21.09 -19.06 -7.68
CA GLY A 234 -20.24 -17.96 -8.10
C GLY A 234 -19.03 -17.71 -7.19
N ASN A 235 -18.72 -18.61 -6.26
CA ASN A 235 -17.52 -18.49 -5.43
C ASN A 235 -16.30 -18.97 -6.22
N VAL A 236 -15.20 -18.23 -6.15
CA VAL A 236 -13.91 -18.66 -6.70
C VAL A 236 -13.36 -19.80 -5.85
N VAL A 237 -13.32 -21.01 -6.39
CA VAL A 237 -12.79 -22.21 -5.71
C VAL A 237 -11.35 -22.51 -6.08
N LYS A 238 -10.89 -22.02 -7.24
CA LYS A 238 -9.51 -22.16 -7.67
C LYS A 238 -9.13 -21.05 -8.64
N ARG A 239 -7.89 -20.58 -8.58
CA ARG A 239 -7.32 -19.65 -9.55
C ARG A 239 -5.82 -19.87 -9.69
N GLY A 240 -5.27 -19.53 -10.84
CA GLY A 240 -3.84 -19.69 -11.08
C GLY A 240 -3.43 -19.32 -12.51
N PHE A 241 -2.22 -19.73 -12.84
CA PHE A 241 -1.61 -19.61 -14.16
C PHE A 241 -0.89 -20.91 -14.49
N GLY A 242 -1.08 -21.45 -15.68
CA GLY A 242 -0.44 -22.69 -16.12
C GLY A 242 -1.15 -23.33 -17.30
N SER A 243 -0.59 -24.42 -17.82
CA SER A 243 -1.16 -25.22 -18.89
C SER A 243 -2.06 -26.37 -18.41
N THR A 244 -2.05 -26.62 -17.09
CA THR A 244 -2.85 -27.69 -16.46
C THR A 244 -3.35 -27.26 -15.10
N VAL A 245 -4.57 -27.67 -14.76
CA VAL A 245 -5.20 -27.41 -13.45
C VAL A 245 -5.56 -28.72 -12.80
N ASP A 246 -4.98 -29.02 -11.66
CA ASP A 246 -5.42 -30.15 -10.82
C ASP A 246 -6.80 -29.81 -10.21
N ALA A 247 -7.82 -30.53 -10.62
CA ALA A 247 -9.18 -30.44 -10.13
C ALA A 247 -9.56 -31.62 -9.21
N SER A 248 -8.59 -32.45 -8.76
CA SER A 248 -8.85 -33.65 -7.96
C SER A 248 -9.54 -33.36 -6.63
N ASN A 249 -9.26 -32.19 -6.03
CA ASN A 249 -9.81 -31.73 -4.75
C ASN A 249 -11.19 -31.02 -4.87
N LEU A 250 -11.72 -30.86 -6.08
CA LEU A 250 -13.06 -30.30 -6.26
C LEU A 250 -14.13 -31.36 -5.97
N ALA A 251 -15.23 -30.93 -5.34
CA ALA A 251 -16.40 -31.79 -5.16
C ALA A 251 -17.06 -32.14 -6.51
N LYS A 252 -17.82 -33.24 -6.57
CA LYS A 252 -18.61 -33.60 -7.77
C LYS A 252 -19.64 -32.52 -8.03
N GLY A 253 -19.78 -32.10 -9.29
CA GLY A 253 -20.77 -31.10 -9.68
C GLY A 253 -20.34 -30.27 -10.88
N GLY A 254 -21.15 -29.27 -11.23
CA GLY A 254 -20.91 -28.32 -12.30
C GLY A 254 -20.05 -27.14 -11.82
N TYR A 255 -19.16 -26.68 -12.70
CA TYR A 255 -18.28 -25.56 -12.46
C TYR A 255 -18.19 -24.66 -13.69
N PHE A 256 -17.98 -23.36 -13.44
CA PHE A 256 -17.63 -22.38 -14.47
C PHE A 256 -16.13 -22.15 -14.47
N LEU A 257 -15.57 -22.02 -15.66
CA LEU A 257 -14.13 -21.83 -15.89
C LEU A 257 -13.89 -20.56 -16.71
N ASN A 258 -13.26 -19.57 -16.11
CA ASN A 258 -12.65 -18.47 -16.84
C ASN A 258 -11.22 -18.86 -17.21
N TYR A 259 -10.85 -18.73 -18.48
CA TYR A 259 -9.50 -19.01 -18.98
C TYR A 259 -9.24 -18.16 -20.21
N ASP A 260 -7.98 -17.85 -20.49
CA ASP A 260 -7.62 -16.96 -21.59
C ASP A 260 -8.42 -15.64 -21.51
N ASN A 261 -9.26 -15.34 -22.47
CA ASN A 261 -10.30 -14.30 -22.41
C ASN A 261 -11.69 -14.90 -22.65
N LYS A 262 -11.91 -16.12 -22.24
CA LYS A 262 -13.11 -16.91 -22.47
C LYS A 262 -13.71 -17.43 -21.16
N MET A 263 -14.97 -17.84 -21.26
CA MET A 263 -15.67 -18.56 -20.21
C MET A 263 -16.16 -19.89 -20.77
N GLY A 264 -16.05 -20.94 -19.96
CA GLY A 264 -16.52 -22.27 -20.26
C GLY A 264 -17.12 -22.94 -19.04
N GLU A 265 -17.64 -24.15 -19.23
CA GLU A 265 -18.22 -24.95 -18.16
C GLU A 265 -17.67 -26.37 -18.21
N PHE A 266 -17.50 -26.99 -17.04
CA PHE A 266 -17.12 -28.40 -16.94
C PHE A 266 -17.87 -29.10 -15.81
N ILE A 267 -17.88 -30.42 -15.86
CA ILE A 267 -18.51 -31.29 -14.85
C ILE A 267 -17.41 -32.11 -14.17
N LYS A 268 -17.26 -31.94 -12.86
CA LYS A 268 -16.41 -32.79 -12.01
C LYS A 268 -17.14 -34.08 -11.69
N LYS A 269 -16.51 -35.24 -12.03
CA LYS A 269 -17.02 -36.59 -11.79
C LYS A 269 -16.74 -37.11 -10.37
#